data_300cbfb77e9cbd47cb1d062e193b4ebf
#
_entry.id   300cbfb77e9cbd47cb1d062e193b4ebf
#
_cell.length_a   1.000
_cell.length_b   1.000
_cell.length_c   1.000
_cell.angle_alpha   90.00
_cell.angle_beta   90.00
_cell.angle_gamma   90.00
#
_symmetry.space_group_name_H-M   'P 1'
#
loop_
_entity.id
_entity.type
_entity.pdbx_description
1 polymer ?
#
loop_
_entity_poly.entity_id
_entity_poly.type
_entity_poly.pdbx_seq_one_letter_code
_entity_poly.pdbx_strand_id
1 'polypeptide(L)'
;MGSIGSAYERELRSVLAGEIKGVRAVTKSCSEIERTQAMKVTNRPFLVVRAPGSGSEGTGDLLALRGDICFPIEVKSSKSKKLYLSGRTFDQLEALRDVGNRCGLLPLYAYRLKGVRGDSWRIMKVEVKGLSGKLRHLSRSIPSLPLTRNGKEYLDWDKGMPLHRFLSLVCRSDGAGTSVDSFPSSPITVSYTHLRAHETSLHLVC
;
A
#
# COMPACT_ATOMS: atom_id res chain seq x y z
N MET A 1 17.45 21.86 -2.21
CA MET A 1 16.68 21.37 -3.39
C MET A 1 16.32 19.91 -3.16
N GLY A 2 15.02 19.56 -3.07
CA GLY A 2 14.60 18.18 -2.93
C GLY A 2 14.93 17.39 -4.20
N SER A 3 15.45 16.16 -4.08
CA SER A 3 15.76 15.32 -5.22
C SER A 3 14.51 15.03 -6.07
N ILE A 4 14.67 14.83 -7.37
CA ILE A 4 13.57 14.50 -8.29
C ILE A 4 12.84 13.22 -7.84
N GLY A 5 13.55 12.28 -7.20
CA GLY A 5 12.94 11.08 -6.58
C GLY A 5 11.86 11.45 -5.57
N SER A 6 12.13 12.40 -4.68
CA SER A 6 11.16 12.82 -3.66
C SER A 6 9.90 13.49 -4.24
N ALA A 7 9.96 14.01 -5.47
CA ALA A 7 8.78 14.58 -6.14
C ALA A 7 7.80 13.47 -6.58
N TYR A 8 8.30 12.35 -7.08
CA TYR A 8 7.47 11.21 -7.49
C TYR A 8 6.89 10.45 -6.30
N GLU A 9 7.65 10.31 -5.21
CA GLU A 9 7.11 9.79 -3.96
C GLU A 9 5.93 10.64 -3.45
N ARG A 10 6.06 11.98 -3.49
CA ARG A 10 4.96 12.90 -3.14
C ARG A 10 3.76 12.77 -4.08
N GLU A 11 4.01 12.65 -5.40
CA GLU A 11 2.95 12.43 -6.39
C GLU A 11 2.16 11.14 -6.06
N LEU A 12 2.87 10.01 -5.88
CA LEU A 12 2.23 8.73 -5.57
C LEU A 12 1.52 8.77 -4.22
N ARG A 13 2.14 9.38 -3.20
CA ARG A 13 1.53 9.57 -1.88
C ARG A 13 0.21 10.31 -1.99
N SER A 14 0.16 11.44 -2.70
CA SER A 14 -1.07 12.24 -2.85
C SER A 14 -2.19 11.44 -3.53
N VAL A 15 -1.83 10.60 -4.51
CA VAL A 15 -2.80 9.73 -5.21
C VAL A 15 -3.37 8.66 -4.26
N LEU A 16 -2.51 7.96 -3.54
CA LEU A 16 -2.94 6.90 -2.60
C LEU A 16 -3.70 7.48 -1.40
N ALA A 17 -3.34 8.68 -0.96
CA ALA A 17 -4.06 9.42 0.07
C ALA A 17 -5.41 9.99 -0.42
N GLY A 18 -5.80 9.73 -1.66
CA GLY A 18 -7.10 10.12 -2.20
C GLY A 18 -7.25 11.62 -2.50
N GLU A 19 -6.14 12.37 -2.65
CA GLU A 19 -6.20 13.78 -3.03
C GLU A 19 -6.74 13.90 -4.46
N ILE A 20 -7.90 14.55 -4.61
CA ILE A 20 -8.62 14.67 -5.89
C ILE A 20 -7.73 15.19 -7.02
N LYS A 21 -6.92 16.22 -6.74
CA LYS A 21 -6.00 16.80 -7.73
C LYS A 21 -4.94 15.79 -8.18
N GLY A 22 -4.39 15.02 -7.25
CA GLY A 22 -3.40 13.96 -7.53
C GLY A 22 -3.98 12.86 -8.41
N VAL A 23 -5.16 12.32 -8.04
CA VAL A 23 -5.84 11.26 -8.81
C VAL A 23 -6.18 11.74 -10.22
N ARG A 24 -6.74 12.95 -10.37
CA ARG A 24 -7.05 13.54 -11.69
C ARG A 24 -5.82 13.72 -12.55
N ALA A 25 -4.68 14.13 -11.98
CA ALA A 25 -3.45 14.32 -12.72
C ALA A 25 -2.92 13.02 -13.34
N VAL A 26 -2.87 11.92 -12.57
CA VAL A 26 -2.37 10.63 -13.04
C VAL A 26 -3.36 9.87 -13.93
N THR A 27 -4.64 10.25 -13.92
CA THR A 27 -5.68 9.65 -14.77
C THR A 27 -6.11 10.55 -15.94
N LYS A 28 -5.35 11.61 -16.22
CA LYS A 28 -5.72 12.59 -17.26
C LYS A 28 -5.89 11.97 -18.64
N SER A 29 -5.09 10.96 -18.99
CA SER A 29 -5.13 10.24 -20.28
C SER A 29 -6.03 9.00 -20.28
N CYS A 30 -6.65 8.67 -19.14
CA CYS A 30 -7.55 7.53 -19.03
C CYS A 30 -8.95 7.88 -19.58
N SER A 31 -9.71 6.86 -19.97
CA SER A 31 -11.13 6.99 -20.29
C SER A 31 -11.92 7.49 -19.06
N GLU A 32 -13.12 8.00 -19.30
CA GLU A 32 -13.99 8.48 -18.21
C GLU A 32 -14.34 7.36 -17.21
N ILE A 33 -14.61 6.15 -17.72
CA ILE A 33 -14.92 4.98 -16.90
C ILE A 33 -13.73 4.63 -16.00
N GLU A 34 -12.52 4.56 -16.56
CA GLU A 34 -11.31 4.24 -15.79
C GLU A 34 -11.01 5.31 -14.74
N ARG A 35 -11.20 6.58 -15.09
CA ARG A 35 -11.04 7.70 -14.17
C ARG A 35 -12.05 7.63 -13.02
N THR A 36 -13.33 7.40 -13.33
CA THR A 36 -14.39 7.26 -12.32
C THR A 36 -14.11 6.12 -11.36
N GLN A 37 -13.62 4.98 -11.86
CA GLN A 37 -13.24 3.86 -11.01
C GLN A 37 -12.02 4.17 -10.14
N ALA A 38 -11.01 4.84 -10.67
CA ALA A 38 -9.84 5.25 -9.91
C ALA A 38 -10.18 6.29 -8.84
N MET A 39 -11.11 7.21 -9.14
CA MET A 39 -11.58 8.24 -8.20
C MET A 39 -12.23 7.67 -6.93
N LYS A 40 -12.65 6.40 -6.91
CA LYS A 40 -13.17 5.76 -5.68
C LYS A 40 -12.17 5.78 -4.52
N VAL A 41 -10.87 5.92 -4.81
CA VAL A 41 -9.84 6.06 -3.77
C VAL A 41 -10.03 7.32 -2.93
N THR A 42 -10.67 8.37 -3.46
CA THR A 42 -10.95 9.61 -2.70
C THR A 42 -11.91 9.39 -1.55
N ASN A 43 -12.82 8.42 -1.67
CA ASN A 43 -13.76 8.04 -0.62
C ASN A 43 -13.19 6.95 0.30
N ARG A 44 -12.12 6.28 -0.11
CA ARG A 44 -11.46 5.19 0.62
C ARG A 44 -9.93 5.32 0.52
N PRO A 45 -9.38 6.40 1.08
CA PRO A 45 -7.95 6.68 0.99
C PRO A 45 -7.11 5.71 1.81
N PHE A 46 -5.84 5.63 1.47
CA PHE A 46 -4.83 5.03 2.32
C PHE A 46 -4.24 6.06 3.26
N LEU A 47 -3.91 5.66 4.48
CA LEU A 47 -2.92 6.36 5.28
C LEU A 47 -1.56 6.06 4.65
N VAL A 48 -0.87 7.10 4.15
CA VAL A 48 0.42 6.91 3.48
C VAL A 48 1.51 7.58 4.30
N VAL A 49 2.40 6.77 4.81
CA VAL A 49 3.57 7.20 5.57
C VAL A 49 4.79 7.14 4.65
N ARG A 50 5.60 8.18 4.66
CA ARG A 50 6.88 8.21 3.98
C ARG A 50 7.94 7.64 4.93
N ALA A 51 8.67 6.62 4.48
CA ALA A 51 9.77 6.07 5.25
C ALA A 51 10.94 7.08 5.29
N PRO A 52 11.49 7.39 6.45
CA PRO A 52 12.65 8.25 6.55
C PRO A 52 13.89 7.48 6.09
N GLY A 53 14.68 8.12 5.21
CA GLY A 53 16.02 7.64 4.89
C GLY A 53 16.10 6.50 3.89
N SER A 54 17.25 6.00 3.73
CA SER A 54 17.80 5.18 2.65
C SER A 54 17.32 3.72 2.60
N GLY A 55 16.03 3.42 2.68
CA GLY A 55 15.46 2.13 2.21
C GLY A 55 16.20 0.82 2.54
N SER A 56 17.09 0.83 3.55
CA SER A 56 17.92 -0.33 3.91
C SER A 56 17.14 -1.40 4.67
N GLU A 57 15.94 -1.07 5.16
CA GLU A 57 15.21 -1.94 6.09
C GLU A 57 13.98 -2.62 5.47
N GLY A 58 13.85 -2.58 4.13
CA GLY A 58 12.76 -3.25 3.43
C GLY A 58 11.37 -2.61 3.57
N THR A 59 11.29 -1.40 4.11
CA THR A 59 10.04 -0.64 4.19
C THR A 59 9.65 0.03 2.88
N GLY A 60 10.61 0.16 1.94
CA GLY A 60 10.46 0.96 0.74
C GLY A 60 10.43 2.46 1.05
N ASP A 61 10.04 3.26 0.05
CA ASP A 61 9.92 4.71 0.18
C ASP A 61 8.61 5.14 0.86
N LEU A 62 7.55 4.34 0.72
CA LEU A 62 6.22 4.61 1.25
C LEU A 62 5.62 3.35 1.90
N LEU A 63 4.85 3.55 2.98
CA LEU A 63 3.93 2.57 3.53
C LEU A 63 2.50 3.05 3.30
N ALA A 64 1.70 2.28 2.58
CA ALA A 64 0.29 2.57 2.37
C ALA A 64 -0.58 1.57 3.15
N LEU A 65 -1.35 2.11 4.11
CA LEU A 65 -2.13 1.33 5.06
C LEU A 65 -3.62 1.67 4.95
N ARG A 66 -4.46 0.64 4.99
CA ARG A 66 -5.91 0.79 5.09
C ARG A 66 -6.54 -0.50 5.62
N GLY A 67 -7.10 -0.47 6.83
CA GLY A 67 -7.64 -1.65 7.49
C GLY A 67 -6.58 -2.75 7.64
N ASP A 68 -6.87 -3.93 7.10
CA ASP A 68 -5.97 -5.09 7.07
C ASP A 68 -5.01 -5.12 5.86
N ILE A 69 -4.95 -4.04 5.07
CA ILE A 69 -4.08 -3.91 3.91
C ILE A 69 -2.87 -3.03 4.27
N CYS A 70 -1.67 -3.55 4.06
CA CYS A 70 -0.44 -2.78 4.15
C CYS A 70 0.47 -3.13 2.97
N PHE A 71 0.89 -2.10 2.24
CA PHE A 71 1.82 -2.18 1.14
C PHE A 71 3.09 -1.40 1.46
N PRO A 72 4.23 -2.06 1.70
CA PRO A 72 5.54 -1.44 1.52
C PRO A 72 5.74 -1.14 0.03
N ILE A 73 6.06 0.10 -0.34
CA ILE A 73 6.16 0.52 -1.73
C ILE A 73 7.52 1.16 -2.00
N GLU A 74 8.26 0.59 -2.92
CA GLU A 74 9.47 1.19 -3.47
C GLU A 74 9.16 1.95 -4.75
N VAL A 75 9.58 3.20 -4.83
CA VAL A 75 9.30 4.10 -5.96
C VAL A 75 10.52 4.19 -6.87
N LYS A 76 10.35 3.81 -8.12
CA LYS A 76 11.40 3.94 -9.13
C LYS A 76 10.92 4.79 -10.31
N SER A 77 11.84 5.52 -10.92
CA SER A 77 11.54 6.30 -12.13
C SER A 77 12.69 6.29 -13.11
N SER A 78 12.38 6.14 -14.38
CA SER A 78 13.37 6.15 -15.47
C SER A 78 12.77 6.71 -16.76
N LYS A 79 13.62 7.07 -17.72
CA LYS A 79 13.24 7.34 -19.11
C LYS A 79 13.10 6.04 -19.92
N SER A 80 13.71 4.95 -19.45
CA SER A 80 13.62 3.64 -20.08
C SER A 80 12.37 2.89 -19.61
N LYS A 81 11.76 2.10 -20.48
CA LYS A 81 10.66 1.20 -20.12
C LYS A 81 11.13 0.04 -19.24
N LYS A 82 12.40 -0.33 -19.30
CA LYS A 82 13.01 -1.40 -18.51
C LYS A 82 14.05 -0.85 -17.56
N LEU A 83 14.03 -1.33 -16.32
CA LEU A 83 15.01 -1.01 -15.30
C LEU A 83 15.49 -2.32 -14.65
N TYR A 84 16.75 -2.66 -14.89
CA TYR A 84 17.38 -3.84 -14.30
C TYR A 84 17.82 -3.53 -12.87
N LEU A 85 17.51 -4.44 -11.95
CA LEU A 85 17.88 -4.32 -10.55
C LEU A 85 19.26 -4.95 -10.34
N SER A 86 20.20 -4.14 -9.83
CA SER A 86 21.58 -4.56 -9.57
C SER A 86 22.20 -3.77 -8.42
N GLY A 87 23.18 -4.33 -7.75
CA GLY A 87 23.80 -3.72 -6.60
C GLY A 87 22.77 -3.26 -5.57
N ARG A 88 22.87 -2.04 -5.08
CA ARG A 88 21.95 -1.49 -4.08
C ARG A 88 20.46 -1.67 -4.41
N THR A 89 20.07 -1.63 -5.69
CA THR A 89 18.64 -1.81 -6.04
C THR A 89 18.20 -3.27 -5.94
N PHE A 90 19.11 -4.21 -6.10
CA PHE A 90 18.87 -5.61 -5.82
C PHE A 90 18.77 -5.87 -4.30
N ASP A 91 19.67 -5.27 -3.51
CA ASP A 91 19.62 -5.37 -2.05
C ASP A 91 18.31 -4.82 -1.48
N GLN A 92 17.80 -3.71 -2.04
CA GLN A 92 16.48 -3.17 -1.71
C GLN A 92 15.34 -4.16 -2.03
N LEU A 93 15.41 -4.86 -3.16
CA LEU A 93 14.43 -5.88 -3.53
C LEU A 93 14.43 -7.05 -2.52
N GLU A 94 15.60 -7.55 -2.15
CA GLU A 94 15.71 -8.64 -1.18
C GLU A 94 15.22 -8.20 0.21
N ALA A 95 15.53 -6.99 0.64
CA ALA A 95 15.04 -6.44 1.90
C ALA A 95 13.50 -6.30 1.91
N LEU A 96 12.90 -5.84 0.82
CA LEU A 96 11.43 -5.79 0.66
C LEU A 96 10.80 -7.18 0.71
N ARG A 97 11.41 -8.16 0.05
CA ARG A 97 10.97 -9.56 0.05
C ARG A 97 11.02 -10.16 1.44
N ASP A 98 12.12 -9.93 2.15
CA ASP A 98 12.30 -10.42 3.50
C ASP A 98 11.24 -9.85 4.46
N VAL A 99 11.02 -8.54 4.44
CA VAL A 99 9.97 -7.89 5.24
C VAL A 99 8.59 -8.43 4.85
N GLY A 100 8.30 -8.59 3.55
CA GLY A 100 7.05 -9.17 3.08
C GLY A 100 6.82 -10.58 3.62
N ASN A 101 7.84 -11.44 3.59
CA ASN A 101 7.78 -12.80 4.11
C ASN A 101 7.62 -12.86 5.63
N ARG A 102 8.38 -12.06 6.37
CA ARG A 102 8.35 -12.06 7.85
C ARG A 102 7.09 -11.46 8.42
N CYS A 103 6.57 -10.41 7.77
CA CYS A 103 5.43 -9.64 8.29
C CYS A 103 4.09 -9.98 7.62
N GLY A 104 4.07 -10.88 6.62
CA GLY A 104 2.86 -11.20 5.86
C GLY A 104 2.34 -10.02 5.04
N LEU A 105 3.22 -9.14 4.56
CA LEU A 105 2.89 -7.95 3.79
C LEU A 105 3.07 -8.20 2.29
N LEU A 106 2.42 -7.39 1.47
CA LEU A 106 2.55 -7.43 0.01
C LEU A 106 3.38 -6.23 -0.48
N PRO A 107 4.71 -6.39 -0.67
CA PRO A 107 5.55 -5.32 -1.15
C PRO A 107 5.32 -5.05 -2.63
N LEU A 108 5.38 -3.77 -3.01
CA LEU A 108 5.11 -3.30 -4.36
C LEU A 108 6.27 -2.42 -4.87
N TYR A 109 6.51 -2.50 -6.17
CA TYR A 109 7.21 -1.47 -6.91
C TYR A 109 6.21 -0.57 -7.61
N ALA A 110 6.38 0.74 -7.44
CA ALA A 110 5.71 1.76 -8.22
C ALA A 110 6.71 2.36 -9.23
N TYR A 111 6.56 2.02 -10.50
CA TYR A 111 7.48 2.40 -11.56
C TYR A 111 6.89 3.50 -12.44
N ARG A 112 7.53 4.67 -12.45
CA ARG A 112 7.13 5.83 -13.22
C ARG A 112 7.99 6.00 -14.47
N LEU A 113 7.38 5.99 -15.65
CA LEU A 113 8.06 6.33 -16.89
C LEU A 113 8.11 7.85 -17.07
N LYS A 114 9.33 8.40 -17.09
CA LYS A 114 9.56 9.84 -17.31
C LYS A 114 9.23 10.23 -18.74
N GLY A 115 8.65 11.42 -18.92
CA GLY A 115 8.26 11.94 -20.23
C GLY A 115 6.86 11.54 -20.69
N VAL A 116 6.21 10.55 -20.02
CA VAL A 116 4.81 10.19 -20.27
C VAL A 116 3.91 11.08 -19.41
N ARG A 117 2.91 11.68 -20.03
CA ARG A 117 1.88 12.47 -19.33
C ARG A 117 0.63 11.62 -19.08
N GLY A 118 0.01 11.82 -17.91
CA GLY A 118 -1.18 11.06 -17.49
C GLY A 118 -0.81 9.69 -16.93
N ASP A 119 -1.20 8.59 -17.58
CA ASP A 119 -1.00 7.21 -17.09
C ASP A 119 0.47 6.76 -17.17
N SER A 120 1.36 7.38 -16.41
CA SER A 120 2.81 7.16 -16.41
C SER A 120 3.28 6.13 -15.38
N TRP A 121 2.40 5.66 -14.49
CA TRP A 121 2.72 4.77 -13.39
C TRP A 121 2.34 3.32 -13.68
N ARG A 122 3.19 2.40 -13.24
CA ARG A 122 2.92 0.96 -13.25
C ARG A 122 3.24 0.35 -11.90
N ILE A 123 2.37 -0.53 -11.45
CA ILE A 123 2.51 -1.26 -10.19
C ILE A 123 2.86 -2.71 -10.48
N MET A 124 3.87 -3.23 -9.78
CA MET A 124 4.28 -4.63 -9.81
C MET A 124 4.50 -5.12 -8.37
N LYS A 125 4.18 -6.36 -8.09
CA LYS A 125 4.43 -6.95 -6.78
C LYS A 125 5.81 -7.60 -6.72
N VAL A 126 6.36 -7.64 -5.52
CA VAL A 126 7.45 -8.56 -5.15
C VAL A 126 6.81 -9.88 -4.73
N GLU A 127 7.30 -10.99 -5.26
CA GLU A 127 6.81 -12.31 -4.85
C GLU A 127 7.24 -12.62 -3.42
N VAL A 128 6.25 -12.93 -2.59
CA VAL A 128 6.41 -13.29 -1.18
C VAL A 128 5.54 -14.49 -0.83
N LYS A 129 5.90 -15.21 0.23
CA LYS A 129 5.18 -16.38 0.74
C LYS A 129 4.25 -15.98 1.88
N GLY A 130 3.29 -16.84 2.20
CA GLY A 130 2.51 -16.71 3.43
C GLY A 130 1.44 -15.61 3.45
N LEU A 131 1.14 -14.97 2.32
CA LEU A 131 0.05 -13.99 2.26
C LEU A 131 -1.30 -14.61 2.60
N SER A 132 -2.08 -13.91 3.38
CA SER A 132 -3.43 -14.31 3.79
C SER A 132 -4.48 -13.24 3.46
N GLY A 133 -5.75 -13.56 3.64
CA GLY A 133 -6.85 -12.62 3.54
C GLY A 133 -6.88 -11.82 2.23
N LYS A 134 -7.12 -10.54 2.33
CA LYS A 134 -7.21 -9.62 1.19
C LYS A 134 -5.91 -9.47 0.43
N LEU A 135 -4.75 -9.49 1.13
CA LEU A 135 -3.45 -9.38 0.47
C LEU A 135 -3.19 -10.55 -0.46
N ARG A 136 -3.55 -11.79 -0.06
CA ARG A 136 -3.48 -12.97 -0.92
C ARG A 136 -4.37 -12.83 -2.16
N HIS A 137 -5.56 -12.27 -2.00
CA HIS A 137 -6.48 -12.04 -3.13
C HIS A 137 -5.92 -10.97 -4.08
N LEU A 138 -5.46 -9.85 -3.56
CA LEU A 138 -4.87 -8.76 -4.35
C LEU A 138 -3.61 -9.20 -5.10
N SER A 139 -2.75 -10.02 -4.47
CA SER A 139 -1.52 -10.50 -5.08
C SER A 139 -1.74 -11.32 -6.35
N ARG A 140 -2.89 -12.00 -6.49
CA ARG A 140 -3.23 -12.75 -7.71
C ARG A 140 -3.50 -11.87 -8.93
N SER A 141 -3.96 -10.64 -8.69
CA SER A 141 -4.31 -9.69 -9.75
C SER A 141 -3.17 -8.73 -10.10
N ILE A 142 -2.23 -8.49 -9.18
CA ILE A 142 -1.10 -7.59 -9.40
C ILE A 142 0.03 -8.37 -10.07
N PRO A 143 0.55 -7.92 -11.22
CA PRO A 143 1.62 -8.63 -11.93
C PRO A 143 2.91 -8.65 -11.10
N SER A 144 3.63 -9.75 -11.19
CA SER A 144 4.95 -9.92 -10.59
C SER A 144 6.02 -9.19 -11.39
N LEU A 145 7.17 -8.96 -10.78
CA LEU A 145 8.36 -8.55 -11.48
C LEU A 145 8.73 -9.60 -12.55
N PRO A 146 8.93 -9.21 -13.81
CA PRO A 146 9.37 -10.13 -14.83
C PRO A 146 10.80 -10.59 -14.62
N LEU A 147 11.13 -11.77 -15.15
CA LEU A 147 12.46 -12.37 -15.07
C LEU A 147 13.23 -12.18 -16.38
N THR A 148 14.53 -11.91 -16.27
CA THR A 148 15.47 -11.99 -17.39
C THR A 148 15.70 -13.46 -17.75
N ARG A 149 16.41 -13.72 -18.86
CA ARG A 149 16.84 -15.08 -19.25
C ARG A 149 17.65 -15.79 -18.15
N ASN A 150 18.38 -15.01 -17.33
CA ASN A 150 19.21 -15.52 -16.24
C ASN A 150 18.46 -15.56 -14.89
N GLY A 151 17.12 -15.48 -14.89
CA GLY A 151 16.29 -15.56 -13.70
C GLY A 151 16.34 -14.32 -12.79
N LYS A 152 16.94 -13.21 -13.22
CA LYS A 152 16.99 -11.97 -12.41
C LYS A 152 15.75 -11.13 -12.65
N GLU A 153 15.15 -10.63 -11.59
CA GLU A 153 13.99 -9.74 -11.64
C GLU A 153 14.37 -8.34 -12.13
N TYR A 154 13.46 -7.72 -12.86
CA TYR A 154 13.60 -6.35 -13.34
C TYR A 154 12.24 -5.66 -13.43
N LEU A 155 12.23 -4.35 -13.53
CA LEU A 155 11.00 -3.57 -13.77
C LEU A 155 10.78 -3.44 -15.28
N ASP A 156 9.56 -3.73 -15.72
CA ASP A 156 9.13 -3.54 -17.10
C ASP A 156 7.82 -2.75 -17.13
N TRP A 157 7.88 -1.52 -17.64
CA TRP A 157 6.73 -0.63 -17.63
C TRP A 157 5.56 -1.19 -18.45
N ASP A 158 5.83 -1.86 -19.55
CA ASP A 158 4.77 -2.42 -20.40
C ASP A 158 4.07 -3.62 -19.73
N LYS A 159 4.73 -4.31 -18.80
CA LYS A 159 4.19 -5.47 -18.07
C LYS A 159 3.55 -5.13 -16.74
N GLY A 160 3.78 -3.93 -16.22
CA GLY A 160 3.20 -3.49 -14.96
C GLY A 160 1.71 -3.12 -15.07
N MET A 161 0.99 -3.22 -13.95
CA MET A 161 -0.41 -2.80 -13.87
C MET A 161 -0.51 -1.27 -13.89
N PRO A 162 -1.32 -0.65 -14.76
CA PRO A 162 -1.60 0.78 -14.73
C PRO A 162 -2.13 1.22 -13.35
N LEU A 163 -1.68 2.39 -12.88
CA LEU A 163 -2.07 2.88 -11.54
C LEU A 163 -3.59 3.03 -11.38
N HIS A 164 -4.31 3.49 -12.40
CA HIS A 164 -5.76 3.60 -12.36
C HIS A 164 -6.45 2.24 -12.12
N ARG A 165 -5.92 1.15 -12.72
CA ARG A 165 -6.42 -0.21 -12.48
C ARG A 165 -6.11 -0.71 -11.08
N PHE A 166 -4.92 -0.40 -10.57
CA PHE A 166 -4.55 -0.71 -9.19
C PHE A 166 -5.49 -0.01 -8.20
N LEU A 167 -5.75 1.29 -8.37
CA LEU A 167 -6.70 2.03 -7.53
C LEU A 167 -8.11 1.44 -7.59
N SER A 168 -8.59 1.09 -8.79
CA SER A 168 -9.87 0.40 -8.95
C SER A 168 -9.90 -0.96 -8.26
N LEU A 169 -8.82 -1.74 -8.37
CA LEU A 169 -8.69 -3.07 -7.76
C LEU A 169 -8.79 -2.99 -6.24
N VAL A 170 -7.97 -2.16 -5.60
CA VAL A 170 -7.95 -2.04 -4.15
C VAL A 170 -9.26 -1.49 -3.59
N CYS A 171 -9.98 -0.65 -4.34
CA CYS A 171 -11.29 -0.14 -3.91
C CYS A 171 -12.43 -1.15 -4.08
N ARG A 172 -12.30 -2.15 -4.96
CA ARG A 172 -13.29 -3.24 -5.13
C ARG A 172 -13.11 -4.35 -4.10
N SER A 173 -11.88 -4.70 -3.79
CA SER A 173 -11.57 -5.81 -2.88
C SER A 173 -12.11 -5.61 -1.47
N ASP A 174 -12.42 -4.37 -1.11
CA ASP A 174 -13.03 -4.07 0.19
C ASP A 174 -14.56 -4.30 0.21
N GLY A 175 -15.21 -4.42 -0.96
CA GLY A 175 -16.67 -4.62 -1.08
C GLY A 175 -17.13 -6.06 -1.22
N ALA A 176 -16.20 -7.01 -1.41
CA ALA A 176 -16.52 -8.42 -1.66
C ALA A 176 -16.30 -9.31 -0.43
N GLY A 177 -16.55 -8.81 0.76
CA GLY A 177 -16.38 -9.60 1.96
C GLY A 177 -17.15 -9.06 3.14
N THR A 178 -18.20 -9.77 3.45
CA THR A 178 -19.13 -9.68 4.57
C THR A 178 -20.23 -8.64 4.44
N SER A 179 -21.37 -9.05 3.90
CA SER A 179 -22.64 -8.76 4.53
C SER A 179 -22.51 -9.19 5.99
N VAL A 180 -22.15 -8.27 6.86
CA VAL A 180 -22.38 -8.42 8.29
C VAL A 180 -23.86 -8.07 8.48
N ASP A 181 -24.71 -8.97 7.98
CA ASP A 181 -26.06 -9.10 8.51
C ASP A 181 -25.93 -9.70 9.88
N SER A 182 -26.56 -9.02 10.82
CA SER A 182 -26.83 -9.45 12.18
C SER A 182 -25.74 -9.11 13.21
N PHE A 183 -25.60 -7.83 13.53
CA PHE A 183 -25.52 -7.52 14.95
C PHE A 183 -26.92 -7.73 15.53
N PRO A 184 -27.13 -8.67 16.46
CA PRO A 184 -28.37 -8.69 17.22
C PRO A 184 -28.40 -7.38 17.99
N SER A 185 -29.43 -6.57 17.74
CA SER A 185 -29.79 -5.38 18.52
C SER A 185 -30.33 -5.84 19.87
N SER A 186 -29.45 -6.34 20.71
CA SER A 186 -29.72 -6.50 22.14
C SER A 186 -28.94 -5.44 22.86
N PRO A 187 -29.57 -4.60 23.65
CA PRO A 187 -28.84 -3.63 24.46
C PRO A 187 -27.97 -4.39 25.44
N ILE A 188 -26.66 -4.16 25.38
CA ILE A 188 -25.72 -4.67 26.39
C ILE A 188 -26.04 -3.91 27.67
N THR A 189 -26.76 -4.56 28.57
CA THR A 189 -26.96 -4.07 29.93
C THR A 189 -25.65 -4.24 30.67
N VAL A 190 -24.87 -3.17 30.77
CA VAL A 190 -23.68 -3.13 31.60
C VAL A 190 -24.13 -3.02 33.03
N SER A 191 -24.14 -4.11 33.79
CA SER A 191 -24.36 -4.06 35.22
C SER A 191 -23.07 -3.60 35.90
N TYR A 192 -23.09 -2.38 36.40
CA TYR A 192 -22.04 -1.86 37.27
C TYR A 192 -22.13 -2.55 38.65
N THR A 193 -21.23 -3.48 38.91
CA THR A 193 -20.99 -3.95 40.28
C THR A 193 -20.17 -2.90 41.00
N HIS A 194 -20.80 -2.19 41.92
CA HIS A 194 -20.12 -1.32 42.86
C HIS A 194 -19.21 -2.16 43.79
N LEU A 195 -17.91 -2.08 43.58
CA LEU A 195 -16.94 -2.51 44.56
C LEU A 195 -16.97 -1.49 45.72
N ARG A 196 -17.55 -1.90 46.85
CA ARG A 196 -17.43 -1.15 48.11
C ARG A 196 -15.97 -1.11 48.52
N ALA A 197 -15.39 0.08 48.61
CA ALA A 197 -14.14 0.30 49.28
C ALA A 197 -14.30 -0.01 50.78
N HIS A 198 -13.53 -0.97 51.27
CA HIS A 198 -13.35 -1.17 52.71
C HIS A 198 -12.46 -0.05 53.25
N GLU A 199 -13.04 0.85 54.03
CA GLU A 199 -12.29 1.78 54.86
C GLU A 199 -11.62 0.98 55.96
N THR A 200 -10.29 0.89 55.92
CA THR A 200 -9.49 0.41 57.04
C THR A 200 -9.19 1.60 57.95
N SER A 201 -9.89 1.66 59.08
CA SER A 201 -9.65 2.56 60.15
C SER A 201 -8.29 2.27 60.81
N LEU A 202 -7.33 3.17 60.68
CA LEU A 202 -6.07 3.12 61.42
C LEU A 202 -6.29 3.79 62.79
N HIS A 203 -6.36 2.97 63.85
CA HIS A 203 -6.24 3.46 65.24
C HIS A 203 -4.79 3.82 65.49
N LEU A 204 -4.54 5.09 65.71
CA LEU A 204 -3.34 5.59 66.45
C LEU A 204 -3.55 5.38 67.90
N VAL A 205 -2.66 4.64 68.60
CA VAL A 205 -2.51 4.56 70.03
C VAL A 205 -1.21 5.31 70.41
N CYS A 206 -1.32 6.21 71.41
CA CYS A 206 -0.23 6.99 71.97
C CYS A 206 0.89 6.14 72.58
#